data_e8c6fdc79ae6d951b3984ef17719ae2f
#
_entry.id   e8c6fdc79ae6d951b3984ef17719ae2f
#
_cell.length_a   1.000
_cell.length_b   1.000
_cell.length_c   1.000
_cell.angle_alpha   90.00
_cell.angle_beta   90.00
_cell.angle_gamma   90.00
#
_symmetry.space_group_name_H-M   'P 1'
#
loop_
_entity.id
_entity.type
_entity.pdbx_description
1 polymer ?
#
loop_
_entity_poly.entity_id
_entity_poly.type
_entity_poly.pdbx_seq_one_letter_code
_entity_poly.pdbx_strand_id
1 'polypeptide(L)'
;ATTPAGLVAAALSHGFALFVAVSVGANISGGHVNPAVTFGLFLGGKISLIKTVLYWVAQCLGAVVACLLLSFSTGGLPTSAFALSSGVGVWNAVVFEIVMTFGLVYTVYATAVDPKKGDIGIIAPLAIGLIVGANILAGGAFDGASMNPAVSFGPAVVSWTWDNHWIYWLGPFVGAGIASLLYHIVFIQPDNYEELPSSAR
;
A
#
# COMPACT_ATOMS: atom_id res chain seq x y z
N ALA A 1 -17.15 -3.95 4.00
CA ALA A 1 -17.83 -3.61 5.25
C ALA A 1 -19.14 -2.89 4.93
N THR A 2 -20.28 -3.54 5.18
CA THR A 2 -21.61 -3.02 4.79
C THR A 2 -22.22 -2.06 5.81
N THR A 3 -21.59 -1.90 6.97
CA THR A 3 -22.05 -1.01 8.06
C THR A 3 -20.94 -0.04 8.46
N PRO A 4 -21.30 1.15 9.03
CA PRO A 4 -20.29 2.09 9.54
C PRO A 4 -19.36 1.44 10.59
N ALA A 5 -19.87 0.64 11.50
CA ALA A 5 -19.07 -0.07 12.50
C ALA A 5 -18.13 -1.11 11.83
N GLY A 6 -18.61 -1.83 10.82
CA GLY A 6 -17.80 -2.76 10.05
C GLY A 6 -16.67 -2.06 9.27
N LEU A 7 -16.93 -0.86 8.75
CA LEU A 7 -15.90 -0.07 8.09
C LEU A 7 -14.79 0.37 9.07
N VAL A 8 -15.17 0.83 10.25
CA VAL A 8 -14.20 1.19 11.31
C VAL A 8 -13.37 -0.02 11.73
N ALA A 9 -14.02 -1.16 11.96
CA ALA A 9 -13.33 -2.40 12.30
C ALA A 9 -12.34 -2.84 11.19
N ALA A 10 -12.74 -2.76 9.92
CA ALA A 10 -11.87 -3.06 8.78
C ALA A 10 -10.68 -2.10 8.72
N ALA A 11 -10.91 -0.80 8.87
CA ALA A 11 -9.86 0.21 8.83
C ALA A 11 -8.81 0.01 9.93
N LEU A 12 -9.26 -0.24 11.16
CA LEU A 12 -8.36 -0.48 12.29
C LEU A 12 -7.59 -1.79 12.13
N SER A 13 -8.27 -2.88 11.75
CA SER A 13 -7.63 -4.20 11.61
C SER A 13 -6.58 -4.19 10.50
N HIS A 14 -6.88 -3.61 9.34
CA HIS A 14 -5.90 -3.51 8.24
C HIS A 14 -4.75 -2.57 8.60
N GLY A 15 -5.04 -1.41 9.19
CA GLY A 15 -4.00 -0.46 9.59
C GLY A 15 -3.03 -1.07 10.61
N PHE A 16 -3.54 -1.72 11.65
CA PHE A 16 -2.72 -2.38 12.66
C PHE A 16 -1.97 -3.60 12.10
N ALA A 17 -2.63 -4.43 11.28
CA ALA A 17 -1.98 -5.57 10.65
C ALA A 17 -0.82 -5.12 9.75
N LEU A 18 -1.01 -4.06 8.97
CA LEU A 18 0.05 -3.52 8.13
C LEU A 18 1.19 -2.92 8.97
N PHE A 19 0.88 -2.17 10.02
CA PHE A 19 1.88 -1.66 10.96
C PHE A 19 2.78 -2.80 11.47
N VAL A 20 2.17 -3.90 11.95
CA VAL A 20 2.90 -5.06 12.45
C VAL A 20 3.68 -5.75 11.34
N ALA A 21 3.06 -5.98 10.17
CA ALA A 21 3.71 -6.65 9.04
C ALA A 21 4.94 -5.90 8.54
N VAL A 22 4.85 -4.56 8.41
CA VAL A 22 5.99 -3.71 8.04
C VAL A 22 7.07 -3.75 9.12
N SER A 23 6.70 -3.66 10.40
CA SER A 23 7.64 -3.72 11.52
C SER A 23 8.43 -5.03 11.55
N VAL A 24 7.75 -6.15 11.35
CA VAL A 24 8.39 -7.49 11.32
C VAL A 24 9.24 -7.66 10.06
N GLY A 25 8.73 -7.22 8.91
CA GLY A 25 9.39 -7.41 7.62
C GLY A 25 10.53 -6.45 7.33
N ALA A 26 10.59 -5.29 7.99
CA ALA A 26 11.50 -4.20 7.65
C ALA A 26 12.97 -4.64 7.59
N ASN A 27 13.45 -5.37 8.60
CA ASN A 27 14.83 -5.83 8.69
C ASN A 27 15.11 -7.15 7.97
N ILE A 28 14.09 -7.81 7.43
CA ILE A 28 14.19 -9.10 6.72
C ILE A 28 14.19 -8.88 5.21
N SER A 29 13.17 -8.18 4.73
CA SER A 29 12.92 -7.99 3.31
C SER A 29 12.70 -6.52 2.90
N GLY A 30 12.68 -5.61 3.85
CA GLY A 30 12.25 -4.22 3.64
C GLY A 30 10.77 -3.99 3.92
N GLY A 31 9.97 -5.05 4.19
CA GLY A 31 8.59 -4.94 4.65
C GLY A 31 7.63 -4.28 3.65
N HIS A 32 7.81 -4.49 2.34
CA HIS A 32 6.96 -3.83 1.31
C HIS A 32 5.50 -4.26 1.39
N VAL A 33 5.24 -5.57 1.54
CA VAL A 33 3.93 -6.23 1.67
C VAL A 33 2.86 -5.80 0.65
N ASN A 34 3.26 -5.15 -0.43
CA ASN A 34 2.35 -4.51 -1.38
C ASN A 34 3.04 -4.37 -2.75
N PRO A 35 2.48 -4.91 -3.86
CA PRO A 35 3.03 -4.74 -5.20
C PRO A 35 3.14 -3.27 -5.65
N ALA A 36 2.22 -2.40 -5.26
CA ALA A 36 2.27 -0.98 -5.62
C ALA A 36 3.39 -0.24 -4.88
N VAL A 37 3.61 -0.52 -3.60
CA VAL A 37 4.77 -0.01 -2.84
C VAL A 37 6.07 -0.48 -3.49
N THR A 38 6.17 -1.78 -3.80
CA THR A 38 7.34 -2.36 -4.48
C THR A 38 7.60 -1.70 -5.83
N PHE A 39 6.54 -1.42 -6.61
CA PHE A 39 6.63 -0.72 -7.88
C PHE A 39 7.12 0.73 -7.70
N GLY A 40 6.59 1.45 -6.73
CA GLY A 40 7.06 2.80 -6.41
C GLY A 40 8.56 2.81 -6.06
N LEU A 41 9.02 1.87 -5.25
CA LEU A 41 10.44 1.72 -4.91
C LEU A 41 11.31 1.34 -6.11
N PHE A 42 10.78 0.55 -7.04
CA PHE A 42 11.45 0.24 -8.31
C PHE A 42 11.64 1.50 -9.17
N LEU A 43 10.60 2.30 -9.34
CA LEU A 43 10.68 3.54 -10.11
C LEU A 43 11.65 4.55 -9.49
N GLY A 44 11.77 4.58 -8.16
CA GLY A 44 12.76 5.40 -7.46
C GLY A 44 14.16 4.78 -7.38
N GLY A 45 14.42 3.69 -8.09
CA GLY A 45 15.75 3.05 -8.15
C GLY A 45 16.19 2.36 -6.85
N LYS A 46 15.25 2.07 -5.94
CA LYS A 46 15.56 1.48 -4.63
C LYS A 46 15.60 -0.05 -4.64
N ILE A 47 15.08 -0.68 -5.69
CA ILE A 47 15.05 -2.13 -5.87
C ILE A 47 15.21 -2.48 -7.36
N SER A 48 15.85 -3.61 -7.68
CA SER A 48 16.02 -4.06 -9.05
C SER A 48 14.73 -4.68 -9.62
N LEU A 49 14.62 -4.71 -10.96
CA LEU A 49 13.46 -5.31 -11.64
C LEU A 49 13.26 -6.79 -11.25
N ILE A 50 14.33 -7.58 -11.18
CA ILE A 50 14.25 -9.00 -10.80
C ILE A 50 13.66 -9.14 -9.40
N LYS A 51 14.15 -8.37 -8.42
CA LYS A 51 13.61 -8.36 -7.08
C LYS A 51 12.15 -7.91 -7.06
N THR A 52 11.78 -6.88 -7.85
CA THR A 52 10.41 -6.40 -7.97
C THR A 52 9.45 -7.52 -8.36
N VAL A 53 9.79 -8.28 -9.41
CA VAL A 53 8.97 -9.41 -9.86
C VAL A 53 8.87 -10.51 -8.80
N LEU A 54 9.99 -10.86 -8.16
CA LEU A 54 9.98 -11.86 -7.08
C LEU A 54 9.12 -11.43 -5.90
N TYR A 55 9.14 -10.13 -5.53
CA TYR A 55 8.26 -9.58 -4.49
C TYR A 55 6.78 -9.69 -4.89
N TRP A 56 6.43 -9.32 -6.12
CA TRP A 56 5.04 -9.42 -6.60
C TRP A 56 4.51 -10.84 -6.52
N VAL A 57 5.32 -11.81 -6.97
CA VAL A 57 4.95 -13.23 -6.87
C VAL A 57 4.75 -13.65 -5.42
N ALA A 58 5.69 -13.34 -4.54
CA ALA A 58 5.60 -13.71 -3.13
C ALA A 58 4.40 -13.04 -2.43
N GLN A 59 4.14 -11.76 -2.71
CA GLN A 59 3.03 -11.00 -2.15
C GLN A 59 1.68 -11.56 -2.60
N CYS A 60 1.52 -11.84 -3.88
CA CYS A 60 0.27 -12.44 -4.41
C CYS A 60 0.05 -13.87 -3.87
N LEU A 61 1.08 -14.70 -3.84
CA LEU A 61 0.98 -16.05 -3.26
C LEU A 61 0.65 -16.00 -1.77
N GLY A 62 1.30 -15.11 -1.02
CA GLY A 62 1.00 -14.91 0.40
C GLY A 62 -0.44 -14.49 0.65
N ALA A 63 -0.98 -13.60 -0.18
CA ALA A 63 -2.38 -13.16 -0.09
C ALA A 63 -3.37 -14.33 -0.37
N VAL A 64 -3.09 -15.15 -1.37
CA VAL A 64 -3.91 -16.35 -1.66
C VAL A 64 -3.88 -17.33 -0.48
N VAL A 65 -2.69 -17.64 0.05
CA VAL A 65 -2.56 -18.53 1.21
C VAL A 65 -3.30 -17.96 2.43
N ALA A 66 -3.19 -16.66 2.69
CA ALA A 66 -3.91 -16.00 3.78
C ALA A 66 -5.43 -16.13 3.63
N CYS A 67 -5.98 -15.93 2.43
CA CYS A 67 -7.41 -16.08 2.16
C CYS A 67 -7.88 -17.54 2.29
N LEU A 68 -7.08 -18.52 1.87
CA LEU A 68 -7.38 -19.93 2.08
C LEU A 68 -7.40 -20.30 3.56
N LEU A 69 -6.42 -19.83 4.34
CA LEU A 69 -6.38 -20.04 5.78
C LEU A 69 -7.56 -19.36 6.48
N LEU A 70 -7.94 -18.16 6.06
CA LEU A 70 -9.11 -17.47 6.58
C LEU A 70 -10.39 -18.24 6.30
N SER A 71 -10.59 -18.68 5.06
CA SER A 71 -11.74 -19.50 4.68
C SER A 71 -11.82 -20.80 5.52
N PHE A 72 -10.70 -21.51 5.67
CA PHE A 72 -10.64 -22.70 6.51
C PHE A 72 -11.00 -22.39 7.97
N SER A 73 -10.40 -21.35 8.54
CA SER A 73 -10.57 -20.96 9.96
C SER A 73 -11.99 -20.49 10.29
N THR A 74 -12.71 -20.02 9.30
CA THR A 74 -14.10 -19.52 9.44
C THR A 74 -15.15 -20.58 9.06
N GLY A 75 -14.75 -21.82 8.83
CA GLY A 75 -15.67 -22.88 8.43
C GLY A 75 -16.23 -22.71 7.02
N GLY A 76 -15.46 -22.13 6.10
CA GLY A 76 -15.83 -21.94 4.70
C GLY A 76 -16.61 -20.66 4.42
N LEU A 77 -16.58 -19.66 5.31
CA LEU A 77 -17.15 -18.36 4.98
C LEU A 77 -16.42 -17.77 3.76
N PRO A 78 -17.16 -17.21 2.78
CA PRO A 78 -16.54 -16.64 1.59
C PRO A 78 -15.70 -15.43 1.94
N THR A 79 -14.46 -15.39 1.44
CA THR A 79 -13.65 -14.18 1.40
C THR A 79 -14.22 -13.29 0.29
N SER A 80 -14.84 -12.17 0.65
CA SER A 80 -15.39 -11.26 -0.35
C SER A 80 -14.28 -10.62 -1.16
N ALA A 81 -14.35 -10.69 -2.49
CA ALA A 81 -13.52 -9.88 -3.37
C ALA A 81 -13.85 -8.39 -3.23
N PHE A 82 -12.89 -7.55 -3.59
CA PHE A 82 -13.14 -6.12 -3.71
C PHE A 82 -14.14 -5.84 -4.81
N ALA A 83 -15.06 -4.92 -4.58
CA ALA A 83 -16.12 -4.57 -5.53
C ALA A 83 -16.53 -3.12 -5.36
N LEU A 84 -17.08 -2.56 -6.44
CA LEU A 84 -17.63 -1.21 -6.42
C LEU A 84 -18.99 -1.20 -5.71
N SER A 85 -19.20 -0.22 -4.86
CA SER A 85 -20.52 0.03 -4.27
C SER A 85 -21.49 0.59 -5.31
N SER A 86 -22.80 0.40 -5.06
CA SER A 86 -23.85 0.91 -5.93
C SER A 86 -23.68 2.41 -6.18
N GLY A 87 -23.73 2.82 -7.44
CA GLY A 87 -23.59 4.21 -7.84
C GLY A 87 -22.15 4.71 -8.00
N VAL A 88 -21.15 3.88 -7.69
CA VAL A 88 -19.74 4.23 -7.92
C VAL A 88 -19.34 3.83 -9.33
N GLY A 89 -18.95 4.80 -10.14
CA GLY A 89 -18.44 4.56 -11.48
C GLY A 89 -17.02 3.98 -11.45
N VAL A 90 -16.71 3.18 -12.47
CA VAL A 90 -15.39 2.52 -12.60
C VAL A 90 -14.24 3.52 -12.53
N TRP A 91 -14.32 4.64 -13.23
CA TRP A 91 -13.28 5.67 -13.22
C TRP A 91 -13.21 6.46 -11.92
N ASN A 92 -14.32 6.58 -11.18
CA ASN A 92 -14.32 7.14 -9.83
C ASN A 92 -13.48 6.27 -8.89
N ALA A 93 -13.65 4.95 -8.96
CA ALA A 93 -12.85 4.01 -8.19
C ALA A 93 -11.36 4.04 -8.57
N VAL A 94 -11.04 4.14 -9.86
CA VAL A 94 -9.64 4.33 -10.31
C VAL A 94 -9.03 5.57 -9.66
N VAL A 95 -9.75 6.70 -9.63
CA VAL A 95 -9.26 7.93 -8.99
C VAL A 95 -9.09 7.75 -7.48
N PHE A 96 -10.03 7.09 -6.79
CA PHE A 96 -9.87 6.75 -5.37
C PHE A 96 -8.60 5.94 -5.11
N GLU A 97 -8.40 4.87 -5.86
CA GLU A 97 -7.21 4.02 -5.71
C GLU A 97 -5.90 4.78 -6.02
N ILE A 98 -5.91 5.67 -7.02
CA ILE A 98 -4.76 6.54 -7.32
C ILE A 98 -4.43 7.43 -6.12
N VAL A 99 -5.42 8.16 -5.60
CA VAL A 99 -5.21 9.14 -4.52
C VAL A 99 -4.80 8.45 -3.22
N MET A 100 -5.48 7.36 -2.86
CA MET A 100 -5.18 6.62 -1.65
C MET A 100 -3.78 5.97 -1.71
N THR A 101 -3.42 5.37 -2.84
CA THR A 101 -2.10 4.75 -2.99
C THR A 101 -0.99 5.79 -3.13
N PHE A 102 -1.27 6.94 -3.74
CA PHE A 102 -0.36 8.07 -3.70
C PHE A 102 -0.03 8.45 -2.25
N GLY A 103 -1.04 8.66 -1.40
CA GLY A 103 -0.83 8.97 0.01
C GLY A 103 -0.03 7.91 0.76
N LEU A 104 -0.31 6.64 0.50
CA LEU A 104 0.42 5.51 1.08
C LEU A 104 1.90 5.55 0.69
N VAL A 105 2.20 5.58 -0.62
CA VAL A 105 3.58 5.51 -1.11
C VAL A 105 4.36 6.78 -0.79
N TYR A 106 3.71 7.94 -0.81
CA TYR A 106 4.32 9.18 -0.34
C TYR A 106 4.74 9.08 1.14
N THR A 107 3.89 8.49 1.99
CA THR A 107 4.21 8.22 3.41
C THR A 107 5.41 7.27 3.53
N VAL A 108 5.46 6.20 2.73
CA VAL A 108 6.62 5.28 2.70
C VAL A 108 7.90 6.02 2.35
N TYR A 109 7.86 6.88 1.33
CA TYR A 109 9.03 7.66 0.94
C TYR A 109 9.47 8.62 2.05
N ALA A 110 8.53 9.37 2.61
CA ALA A 110 8.82 10.37 3.63
C ALA A 110 9.38 9.79 4.93
N THR A 111 8.94 8.58 5.31
CA THR A 111 9.24 8.01 6.63
C THR A 111 10.25 6.86 6.59
N ALA A 112 10.37 6.16 5.45
CA ALA A 112 11.21 4.96 5.35
C ALA A 112 12.35 5.08 4.32
N VAL A 113 12.17 5.85 3.25
CA VAL A 113 13.09 5.87 2.09
C VAL A 113 13.99 7.11 2.07
N ASP A 114 13.49 8.27 2.48
CA ASP A 114 14.24 9.51 2.46
C ASP A 114 15.50 9.41 3.32
N PRO A 115 16.70 9.65 2.77
CA PRO A 115 17.93 9.67 3.57
C PRO A 115 17.91 10.68 4.73
N LYS A 116 17.11 11.74 4.60
CA LYS A 116 16.98 12.82 5.58
C LYS A 116 15.96 12.53 6.69
N LYS A 117 15.31 11.35 6.66
CA LYS A 117 14.25 11.01 7.63
C LYS A 117 14.70 11.00 9.10
N GLY A 118 16.01 10.85 9.36
CA GLY A 118 16.54 10.79 10.72
C GLY A 118 15.80 9.76 11.58
N ASP A 119 15.51 10.11 12.83
CA ASP A 119 14.84 9.22 13.80
C ASP A 119 13.37 8.95 13.47
N ILE A 120 12.75 9.71 12.57
CA ILE A 120 11.35 9.45 12.14
C ILE A 120 11.21 8.06 11.49
N GLY A 121 12.30 7.49 10.96
CA GLY A 121 12.31 6.15 10.42
C GLY A 121 11.89 5.06 11.42
N ILE A 122 12.03 5.31 12.72
CA ILE A 122 11.61 4.39 13.79
C ILE A 122 10.09 4.23 13.81
N ILE A 123 9.35 5.30 13.52
CA ILE A 123 7.88 5.29 13.50
C ILE A 123 7.30 5.01 12.11
N ALA A 124 8.13 4.80 11.09
CA ALA A 124 7.67 4.57 9.73
C ALA A 124 6.59 3.48 9.60
N PRO A 125 6.75 2.30 10.22
CA PRO A 125 5.71 1.27 10.15
C PRO A 125 4.36 1.74 10.70
N LEU A 126 4.36 2.52 11.79
CA LEU A 126 3.14 3.08 12.38
C LEU A 126 2.48 4.07 11.42
N ALA A 127 3.25 5.00 10.84
CA ALA A 127 2.72 5.97 9.88
C ALA A 127 2.11 5.28 8.65
N ILE A 128 2.77 4.22 8.15
CA ILE A 128 2.31 3.42 7.02
C ILE A 128 1.00 2.68 7.37
N GLY A 129 0.89 2.11 8.56
CA GLY A 129 -0.36 1.50 9.02
C GLY A 129 -1.49 2.50 9.18
N LEU A 130 -1.20 3.67 9.76
CA LEU A 130 -2.20 4.72 10.00
C LEU A 130 -2.76 5.30 8.69
N ILE A 131 -1.93 5.56 7.68
CA ILE A 131 -2.43 6.07 6.39
C ILE A 131 -3.33 5.06 5.70
N VAL A 132 -3.03 3.75 5.78
CA VAL A 132 -3.93 2.71 5.25
C VAL A 132 -5.25 2.69 6.00
N GLY A 133 -5.25 2.74 7.33
CA GLY A 133 -6.48 2.85 8.12
C GLY A 133 -7.30 4.08 7.75
N ALA A 134 -6.67 5.25 7.63
CA ALA A 134 -7.32 6.49 7.23
C ALA A 134 -7.93 6.40 5.81
N ASN A 135 -7.20 5.83 4.86
CA ASN A 135 -7.68 5.65 3.50
C ASN A 135 -8.89 4.68 3.43
N ILE A 136 -8.89 3.61 4.24
CA ILE A 136 -10.04 2.70 4.32
C ILE A 136 -11.26 3.40 4.92
N LEU A 137 -11.08 4.26 5.92
CA LEU A 137 -12.17 5.08 6.45
C LEU A 137 -12.74 6.03 5.40
N ALA A 138 -11.88 6.61 4.56
CA ALA A 138 -12.28 7.56 3.52
C ALA A 138 -12.90 6.89 2.29
N GLY A 139 -12.27 5.84 1.76
CA GLY A 139 -12.60 5.21 0.47
C GLY A 139 -13.30 3.87 0.56
N GLY A 140 -13.17 3.16 1.68
CA GLY A 140 -13.60 1.77 1.79
C GLY A 140 -15.09 1.52 1.59
N ALA A 141 -15.93 2.52 1.81
CA ALA A 141 -17.36 2.44 1.53
C ALA A 141 -17.69 2.51 0.03
N PHE A 142 -16.76 2.95 -0.83
CA PHE A 142 -16.98 3.17 -2.26
C PHE A 142 -16.45 2.03 -3.12
N ASP A 143 -15.21 1.59 -2.90
CA ASP A 143 -14.55 0.55 -3.71
C ASP A 143 -13.80 -0.50 -2.89
N GLY A 144 -13.84 -0.38 -1.56
CA GLY A 144 -13.13 -1.24 -0.64
C GLY A 144 -11.76 -0.71 -0.21
N ALA A 145 -11.22 0.31 -0.88
CA ALA A 145 -9.92 0.95 -0.60
C ALA A 145 -8.75 -0.04 -0.53
N SER A 146 -8.43 -0.65 -1.65
CA SER A 146 -7.40 -1.70 -1.71
C SER A 146 -5.99 -1.15 -1.54
N MET A 147 -5.59 -0.15 -2.33
CA MET A 147 -4.22 0.41 -2.38
C MET A 147 -3.12 -0.64 -2.61
N ASN A 148 -3.49 -1.91 -2.77
CA ASN A 148 -2.57 -3.03 -2.75
C ASN A 148 -3.08 -4.15 -3.67
N PRO A 149 -2.46 -4.34 -4.84
CA PRO A 149 -2.86 -5.39 -5.76
C PRO A 149 -2.89 -6.80 -5.15
N ALA A 150 -2.01 -7.13 -4.20
CA ALA A 150 -2.01 -8.44 -3.58
C ALA A 150 -3.21 -8.65 -2.64
N VAL A 151 -3.62 -7.59 -1.92
CA VAL A 151 -4.78 -7.64 -1.02
C VAL A 151 -6.08 -7.85 -1.80
N SER A 152 -6.20 -7.29 -3.00
CA SER A 152 -7.35 -7.53 -3.87
C SER A 152 -7.25 -8.85 -4.63
N PHE A 153 -6.03 -9.30 -4.98
CA PHE A 153 -5.79 -10.52 -5.74
C PHE A 153 -6.13 -11.80 -4.96
N GLY A 154 -5.72 -11.88 -3.69
CA GLY A 154 -5.98 -13.06 -2.86
C GLY A 154 -7.46 -13.45 -2.79
N PRO A 155 -8.36 -12.54 -2.37
CA PRO A 155 -9.79 -12.79 -2.35
C PRO A 155 -10.37 -13.10 -3.73
N ALA A 156 -9.90 -12.42 -4.79
CA ALA A 156 -10.36 -12.65 -6.16
C ALA A 156 -10.06 -14.08 -6.64
N VAL A 157 -8.88 -14.61 -6.33
CA VAL A 157 -8.50 -15.99 -6.64
C VAL A 157 -9.35 -16.97 -5.86
N VAL A 158 -9.53 -16.78 -4.56
CA VAL A 158 -10.20 -17.75 -3.70
C VAL A 158 -11.72 -17.77 -3.93
N SER A 159 -12.34 -16.61 -4.18
CA SER A 159 -13.77 -16.51 -4.50
C SER A 159 -14.07 -16.67 -5.99
N TRP A 160 -13.04 -16.67 -6.83
CA TRP A 160 -13.13 -16.66 -8.30
C TRP A 160 -13.99 -15.51 -8.83
N THR A 161 -13.86 -14.33 -8.21
CA THR A 161 -14.61 -13.09 -8.56
C THR A 161 -13.65 -12.04 -9.07
N TRP A 162 -13.80 -11.64 -10.36
CA TRP A 162 -12.85 -10.80 -11.07
C TRP A 162 -13.44 -9.49 -11.61
N ASP A 163 -14.67 -9.15 -11.20
CA ASP A 163 -15.37 -7.95 -11.69
C ASP A 163 -14.56 -6.70 -11.38
N ASN A 164 -14.22 -5.94 -12.42
CA ASN A 164 -13.41 -4.73 -12.33
C ASN A 164 -12.07 -4.88 -11.60
N HIS A 165 -11.53 -6.09 -11.46
CA HIS A 165 -10.31 -6.37 -10.71
C HIS A 165 -9.10 -5.55 -11.17
N TRP A 166 -9.03 -5.20 -12.45
CA TRP A 166 -7.97 -4.40 -13.03
C TRP A 166 -7.82 -3.00 -12.38
N ILE A 167 -8.89 -2.44 -11.79
CA ILE A 167 -8.88 -1.16 -11.07
C ILE A 167 -7.84 -1.20 -9.95
N TYR A 168 -7.82 -2.30 -9.20
CA TYR A 168 -6.96 -2.53 -8.04
C TYR A 168 -5.49 -2.83 -8.38
N TRP A 169 -5.17 -2.79 -9.68
CA TRP A 169 -3.81 -2.80 -10.20
C TRP A 169 -3.47 -1.44 -10.81
N LEU A 170 -4.28 -0.97 -11.73
CA LEU A 170 -4.04 0.29 -12.44
C LEU A 170 -3.99 1.48 -11.48
N GLY A 171 -5.02 1.65 -10.65
CA GLY A 171 -5.09 2.76 -9.70
C GLY A 171 -3.88 2.80 -8.75
N PRO A 172 -3.61 1.70 -8.02
CA PRO A 172 -2.45 1.62 -7.15
C PRO A 172 -1.11 1.84 -7.85
N PHE A 173 -0.88 1.29 -9.03
CA PHE A 173 0.38 1.51 -9.75
C PHE A 173 0.55 2.95 -10.21
N VAL A 174 -0.51 3.59 -10.71
CA VAL A 174 -0.46 5.01 -11.09
C VAL A 174 -0.19 5.88 -9.86
N GLY A 175 -0.92 5.67 -8.77
CA GLY A 175 -0.74 6.41 -7.53
C GLY A 175 0.67 6.25 -6.95
N ALA A 176 1.18 5.02 -6.89
CA ALA A 176 2.54 4.72 -6.45
C ALA A 176 3.60 5.37 -7.35
N GLY A 177 3.41 5.31 -8.66
CA GLY A 177 4.32 5.93 -9.62
C GLY A 177 4.40 7.44 -9.45
N ILE A 178 3.27 8.11 -9.36
CA ILE A 178 3.22 9.57 -9.15
C ILE A 178 3.90 9.94 -7.82
N ALA A 179 3.59 9.24 -6.72
CA ALA A 179 4.19 9.51 -5.42
C ALA A 179 5.71 9.33 -5.42
N SER A 180 6.18 8.22 -5.98
CA SER A 180 7.60 7.89 -6.08
C SER A 180 8.36 8.93 -6.88
N LEU A 181 7.89 9.24 -8.09
CA LEU A 181 8.57 10.20 -8.98
C LEU A 181 8.54 11.61 -8.39
N LEU A 182 7.39 12.05 -7.87
CA LEU A 182 7.27 13.35 -7.22
C LEU A 182 8.25 13.45 -6.04
N TYR A 183 8.25 12.47 -5.15
CA TYR A 183 9.10 12.50 -3.96
C TYR A 183 10.59 12.44 -4.34
N HIS A 184 10.95 11.60 -5.28
CA HIS A 184 12.33 11.44 -5.73
C HIS A 184 12.85 12.72 -6.40
N ILE A 185 12.07 13.32 -7.31
CA ILE A 185 12.49 14.50 -8.07
C ILE A 185 12.54 15.75 -7.20
N VAL A 186 11.57 15.91 -6.29
CA VAL A 186 11.41 17.16 -5.53
C VAL A 186 12.20 17.15 -4.23
N PHE A 187 12.27 16.01 -3.52
CA PHE A 187 12.78 15.96 -2.15
C PHE A 187 14.08 15.17 -1.98
N ILE A 188 14.33 14.16 -2.82
CA ILE A 188 15.57 13.35 -2.77
C ILE A 188 16.53 13.80 -3.88
N GLN A 189 16.77 15.08 -4.06
CA GLN A 189 17.80 15.53 -4.99
C GLN A 189 19.21 15.22 -4.47
N PRO A 190 20.18 14.84 -5.34
CA PRO A 190 21.58 14.76 -4.95
C PRO A 190 22.04 16.14 -4.46
N ASP A 191 22.81 16.11 -3.41
CA ASP A 191 23.28 17.26 -2.65
C ASP A 191 23.86 18.38 -3.51
N ASN A 192 23.07 19.38 -3.84
CA ASN A 192 23.50 20.74 -4.10
C ASN A 192 23.24 21.61 -2.84
N TYR A 193 23.51 21.06 -1.66
CA TYR A 193 23.63 21.92 -0.50
C TYR A 193 25.01 22.54 -0.54
N GLU A 194 25.11 23.79 -0.96
CA GLU A 194 26.17 24.66 -0.49
C GLU A 194 26.13 24.57 1.05
N GLU A 195 27.18 24.01 1.65
CA GLU A 195 27.40 24.14 3.08
C GLU A 195 27.36 25.63 3.38
N LEU A 196 26.37 26.06 4.15
CA LEU A 196 26.38 27.44 4.67
C LEU A 196 27.72 27.62 5.36
N PRO A 197 28.49 28.68 5.02
CA PRO A 197 29.79 28.90 5.63
C PRO A 197 29.60 28.86 7.12
N SER A 198 30.34 27.98 7.80
CA SER A 198 30.38 27.92 9.27
C SER A 198 30.73 29.30 9.73
N SER A 199 29.75 30.07 10.24
CA SER A 199 30.02 31.34 10.88
C SER A 199 31.06 31.09 11.96
N ALA A 200 32.25 31.63 11.74
CA ALA A 200 33.34 31.57 12.66
C ALA A 200 32.84 31.94 14.07
N ARG A 201 33.19 31.08 15.00
CA ARG A 201 33.03 31.34 16.42
C ARG A 201 33.89 32.51 16.84
#